data_450e82e280ab02c5171e1fb3839ffeb3
#
_entry.id   450e82e280ab02c5171e1fb3839ffeb3
#
_cell.length_a   1.000
_cell.length_b   1.000
_cell.length_c   1.000
_cell.angle_alpha   90.00
_cell.angle_beta   90.00
_cell.angle_gamma   90.00
#
_symmetry.space_group_name_H-M   'P 1'
#
loop_
_entity.id
_entity.type
_entity.pdbx_description
1 polymer ?
#
loop_
_entity_poly.entity_id
_entity_poly.type
_entity_poly.pdbx_seq_one_letter_code
_entity_poly.pdbx_strand_id
1 'polypeptide(L)'
;MRRYRFFFVLMGTLPATGARAPGQDPLAAVYARIDAAASRFRGLTANIRQVDHEEVIHEEDVETGTIKVKRQKPKELLVRMDILGTNPKQAVVNGSKVQVYYPNNPGEIQVLELGKKKSLVDQYMALGFGGNSNDLRAAYVVKSGGEETVAGERTTRLELTPKSPELLDQWKRIDLWISDKGGYAVQQKLYEKAKNYILITYTNVELNPTIPDSVFHLDVPKGTKQEILLRKK
;
A
#
# COMPACT_ATOMS: atom_id res chain seq x y z
N MET A 1 -41.08 -61.13 34.29
CA MET A 1 -40.14 -60.05 34.55
C MET A 1 -39.39 -59.81 33.22
N ARG A 2 -39.72 -58.75 32.51
CA ARG A 2 -39.18 -58.44 31.13
C ARG A 2 -38.14 -57.36 31.27
N ARG A 3 -36.85 -57.63 30.95
CA ARG A 3 -35.72 -56.67 30.96
C ARG A 3 -35.64 -56.01 29.60
N TYR A 4 -35.85 -54.67 29.47
CA TYR A 4 -35.60 -53.87 28.33
C TYR A 4 -34.15 -53.38 28.37
N ARG A 5 -33.31 -53.70 27.33
CA ARG A 5 -31.98 -53.16 27.10
C ARG A 5 -32.13 -51.96 26.16
N PHE A 6 -31.85 -50.79 26.68
CA PHE A 6 -31.71 -49.58 25.86
C PHE A 6 -30.34 -49.59 25.18
N PHE A 7 -30.35 -49.52 23.86
CA PHE A 7 -29.16 -49.29 23.04
C PHE A 7 -28.99 -47.77 22.85
N PHE A 8 -27.91 -47.20 23.44
CA PHE A 8 -27.47 -45.81 23.15
C PHE A 8 -26.62 -45.84 21.90
N VAL A 9 -27.12 -45.26 20.81
CA VAL A 9 -26.35 -44.97 19.62
C VAL A 9 -25.64 -43.63 19.84
N LEU A 10 -24.32 -43.66 20.04
CA LEU A 10 -23.47 -42.48 20.13
C LEU A 10 -23.16 -42.01 18.70
N MET A 11 -23.86 -40.97 18.26
CA MET A 11 -23.59 -40.31 16.98
C MET A 11 -22.39 -39.37 17.18
N GLY A 12 -21.19 -39.85 16.86
CA GLY A 12 -19.98 -39.05 16.86
C GLY A 12 -19.99 -38.05 15.69
N THR A 13 -20.11 -36.76 16.00
CA THR A 13 -19.86 -35.70 15.05
C THR A 13 -18.36 -35.59 14.86
N LEU A 14 -17.85 -36.01 13.71
CA LEU A 14 -16.50 -35.69 13.26
C LEU A 14 -16.42 -34.19 12.98
N PRO A 15 -15.40 -33.47 13.51
CA PRO A 15 -15.12 -32.14 13.05
C PRO A 15 -14.63 -32.23 11.61
N ALA A 16 -15.33 -31.58 10.68
CA ALA A 16 -14.85 -31.38 9.32
C ALA A 16 -13.66 -30.43 9.36
N THR A 17 -12.47 -30.97 9.51
CA THR A 17 -11.23 -30.26 9.16
C THR A 17 -11.27 -30.03 7.66
N GLY A 18 -11.58 -28.81 7.26
CA GLY A 18 -11.53 -28.36 5.87
C GLY A 18 -10.11 -28.51 5.33
N ALA A 19 -9.79 -29.69 4.81
CA ALA A 19 -8.57 -29.94 4.08
C ALA A 19 -8.62 -29.09 2.80
N ARG A 20 -7.74 -28.10 2.72
CA ARG A 20 -7.50 -27.30 1.50
C ARG A 20 -7.05 -28.28 0.42
N ALA A 21 -7.71 -28.26 -0.73
CA ALA A 21 -7.37 -29.13 -1.85
C ALA A 21 -5.88 -28.95 -2.22
N PRO A 22 -5.10 -30.05 -2.36
CA PRO A 22 -3.70 -29.95 -2.75
C PRO A 22 -3.62 -29.46 -4.21
N GLY A 23 -3.01 -28.30 -4.46
CA GLY A 23 -2.62 -27.86 -5.79
C GLY A 23 -2.98 -26.46 -6.25
N GLN A 24 -3.67 -25.62 -5.46
CA GLN A 24 -3.85 -24.22 -5.85
C GLN A 24 -2.64 -23.40 -5.40
N ASP A 25 -1.97 -22.78 -6.38
CA ASP A 25 -0.94 -21.77 -6.10
C ASP A 25 -1.55 -20.69 -5.19
N PRO A 26 -1.02 -20.50 -3.97
CA PRO A 26 -1.56 -19.52 -3.02
C PRO A 26 -1.53 -18.08 -3.58
N LEU A 27 -0.71 -17.83 -4.60
CA LEU A 27 -0.63 -16.53 -5.28
C LEU A 27 -1.70 -16.37 -6.35
N ALA A 28 -2.22 -17.44 -6.96
CA ALA A 28 -3.17 -17.35 -8.08
C ALA A 28 -4.44 -16.59 -7.66
N ALA A 29 -4.99 -16.89 -6.49
CA ALA A 29 -6.21 -16.25 -6.00
C ALA A 29 -6.01 -14.75 -5.70
N VAL A 30 -4.88 -14.37 -5.07
CA VAL A 30 -4.60 -12.96 -4.77
C VAL A 30 -4.28 -12.19 -6.05
N TYR A 31 -3.58 -12.78 -7.02
CA TYR A 31 -3.33 -12.15 -8.32
C TYR A 31 -4.64 -11.87 -9.08
N ALA A 32 -5.57 -12.82 -9.10
CA ALA A 32 -6.87 -12.62 -9.72
C ALA A 32 -7.64 -11.45 -9.08
N ARG A 33 -7.58 -11.30 -7.75
CA ARG A 33 -8.19 -10.16 -7.04
C ARG A 33 -7.52 -8.83 -7.39
N ILE A 34 -6.18 -8.79 -7.40
CA ILE A 34 -5.41 -7.61 -7.80
C ILE A 34 -5.77 -7.20 -9.24
N ASP A 35 -5.83 -8.15 -10.17
CA ASP A 35 -6.14 -7.87 -11.58
C ASP A 35 -7.57 -7.38 -11.77
N ALA A 36 -8.53 -7.99 -11.07
CA ALA A 36 -9.91 -7.55 -11.06
C ALA A 36 -10.08 -6.13 -10.46
N ALA A 37 -9.32 -5.80 -9.43
CA ALA A 37 -9.30 -4.45 -8.85
C ALA A 37 -8.65 -3.45 -9.82
N ALA A 38 -7.48 -3.79 -10.38
CA ALA A 38 -6.72 -2.94 -11.28
C ALA A 38 -7.51 -2.57 -12.55
N SER A 39 -8.29 -3.51 -13.11
CA SER A 39 -9.10 -3.26 -14.31
C SER A 39 -10.20 -2.21 -14.10
N ARG A 40 -10.71 -2.07 -12.89
CA ARG A 40 -11.80 -1.15 -12.53
C ARG A 40 -11.31 0.09 -11.79
N PHE A 41 -10.03 0.14 -11.43
CA PHE A 41 -9.48 1.22 -10.62
C PHE A 41 -9.48 2.54 -11.38
N ARG A 42 -10.11 3.56 -10.84
CA ARG A 42 -10.08 4.95 -11.28
C ARG A 42 -9.44 5.86 -10.23
N GLY A 43 -9.53 5.50 -8.97
CA GLY A 43 -8.93 6.22 -7.86
C GLY A 43 -9.36 5.65 -6.51
N LEU A 44 -8.81 6.22 -5.46
CA LEU A 44 -9.21 5.94 -4.07
C LEU A 44 -8.99 7.16 -3.18
N THR A 45 -9.70 7.17 -2.06
CA THR A 45 -9.37 7.98 -0.88
C THR A 45 -9.25 7.06 0.32
N ALA A 46 -8.36 7.39 1.24
CA ALA A 46 -8.21 6.67 2.49
C ALA A 46 -7.63 7.57 3.59
N ASN A 47 -7.85 7.20 4.84
CA ASN A 47 -7.03 7.66 5.94
C ASN A 47 -5.76 6.83 6.00
N ILE A 48 -4.64 7.45 6.41
CA ILE A 48 -3.36 6.77 6.59
C ILE A 48 -2.88 6.93 8.02
N ARG A 49 -2.23 5.87 8.52
CA ARG A 49 -1.37 5.89 9.70
C ARG A 49 -0.03 5.33 9.27
N GLN A 50 1.00 6.16 9.37
CA GLN A 50 2.39 5.79 9.08
C GLN A 50 3.16 5.66 10.39
N VAL A 51 3.98 4.63 10.48
CA VAL A 51 4.95 4.42 11.56
C VAL A 51 6.32 4.32 10.91
N ASP A 52 7.21 5.23 11.26
CA ASP A 52 8.61 5.19 10.88
C ASP A 52 9.40 4.64 12.09
N HIS A 53 9.96 3.44 11.93
CA HIS A 53 10.70 2.75 12.98
C HIS A 53 12.20 2.84 12.74
N GLU A 54 12.94 3.35 13.73
CA GLU A 54 14.39 3.33 13.77
C GLU A 54 14.92 2.32 14.79
N GLU A 55 15.45 1.20 14.29
CA GLU A 55 15.94 0.09 15.11
C GLU A 55 17.09 0.48 16.04
N VAL A 56 17.99 1.35 15.60
CA VAL A 56 19.22 1.69 16.37
C VAL A 56 18.91 2.43 17.66
N ILE A 57 17.91 3.29 17.65
CA ILE A 57 17.50 4.10 18.81
C ILE A 57 16.19 3.59 19.43
N HIS A 58 15.58 2.54 18.86
CA HIS A 58 14.29 1.97 19.27
C HIS A 58 13.17 3.01 19.34
N GLU A 59 13.14 3.94 18.39
CA GLU A 59 12.10 4.97 18.29
C GLU A 59 11.11 4.66 17.19
N GLU A 60 9.86 5.07 17.42
CA GLU A 60 8.79 5.07 16.43
C GLU A 60 8.20 6.47 16.31
N ASP A 61 8.25 7.05 15.11
CA ASP A 61 7.50 8.26 14.80
C ASP A 61 6.18 7.87 14.13
N VAL A 62 5.08 8.40 14.64
CA VAL A 62 3.74 8.06 14.18
C VAL A 62 3.06 9.28 13.59
N GLU A 63 2.82 9.22 12.30
CA GLU A 63 2.08 10.23 11.56
C GLU A 63 0.71 9.71 11.11
N THR A 64 -0.28 10.61 11.06
CA THR A 64 -1.61 10.31 10.51
C THR A 64 -1.96 11.32 9.43
N GLY A 65 -2.86 10.93 8.54
CA GLY A 65 -3.26 11.83 7.46
C GLY A 65 -4.27 11.21 6.51
N THR A 66 -4.29 11.73 5.31
CA THR A 66 -5.14 11.22 4.23
C THR A 66 -4.33 11.03 2.95
N ILE A 67 -4.76 10.07 2.13
CA ILE A 67 -4.24 9.87 0.79
C ILE A 67 -5.38 9.91 -0.22
N LYS A 68 -5.13 10.54 -1.37
CA LYS A 68 -6.00 10.54 -2.52
C LYS A 68 -5.20 10.12 -3.74
N VAL A 69 -5.69 9.12 -4.45
CA VAL A 69 -5.06 8.59 -5.67
C VAL A 69 -6.06 8.64 -6.80
N LYS A 70 -5.65 9.13 -7.96
CA LYS A 70 -6.47 9.16 -9.17
C LYS A 70 -5.68 8.64 -10.36
N ARG A 71 -6.26 7.75 -11.14
CA ARG A 71 -5.68 7.33 -12.41
C ARG A 71 -5.96 8.39 -13.47
N GLN A 72 -4.91 8.98 -14.01
CA GLN A 72 -5.00 9.98 -15.08
C GLN A 72 -4.93 9.29 -16.46
N LYS A 73 -3.98 8.36 -16.62
CA LYS A 73 -3.75 7.54 -17.82
C LYS A 73 -3.36 6.11 -17.42
N PRO A 74 -3.33 5.16 -18.34
CA PRO A 74 -2.71 3.87 -18.07
C PRO A 74 -1.32 4.05 -17.48
N LYS A 75 -1.08 3.46 -16.29
CA LYS A 75 0.18 3.52 -15.52
C LYS A 75 0.59 4.92 -15.01
N GLU A 76 -0.27 5.92 -15.08
CA GLU A 76 0.00 7.25 -14.55
C GLU A 76 -1.02 7.58 -13.45
N LEU A 77 -0.51 7.80 -12.23
CA LEU A 77 -1.29 8.13 -11.06
C LEU A 77 -1.00 9.56 -10.63
N LEU A 78 -2.06 10.29 -10.27
CA LEU A 78 -1.97 11.48 -9.44
C LEU A 78 -2.13 11.06 -7.99
N VAL A 79 -1.28 11.56 -7.13
CA VAL A 79 -1.33 11.25 -5.70
C VAL A 79 -1.25 12.53 -4.90
N ARG A 80 -2.12 12.67 -3.92
CA ARG A 80 -2.02 13.66 -2.85
C ARG A 80 -1.98 12.96 -1.52
N MET A 81 -1.05 13.37 -0.67
CA MET A 81 -0.92 12.94 0.71
C MET A 81 -0.89 14.16 1.60
N ASP A 82 -1.79 14.23 2.56
CA ASP A 82 -1.84 15.27 3.57
C ASP A 82 -1.54 14.63 4.93
N ILE A 83 -0.36 14.91 5.48
CA ILE A 83 0.05 14.48 6.82
C ILE A 83 -0.32 15.56 7.82
N LEU A 84 -0.93 15.14 8.92
CA LEU A 84 -1.41 15.97 10.02
C LEU A 84 -0.52 15.81 11.24
N GLY A 85 -0.64 16.70 12.21
CA GLY A 85 0.07 16.62 13.48
C GLY A 85 1.05 17.76 13.69
N THR A 86 2.13 17.49 14.44
CA THR A 86 3.13 18.51 14.85
C THR A 86 3.98 19.00 13.68
N ASN A 87 4.25 18.12 12.71
CA ASN A 87 5.01 18.42 11.49
C ASN A 87 4.16 18.18 10.24
N PRO A 88 3.11 18.99 10.01
CA PRO A 88 2.22 18.81 8.88
C PRO A 88 2.98 18.96 7.57
N LYS A 89 2.65 18.10 6.60
CA LYS A 89 3.21 18.17 5.25
C LYS A 89 2.16 17.78 4.23
N GLN A 90 2.21 18.41 3.08
CA GLN A 90 1.36 18.11 1.93
C GLN A 90 2.25 17.68 0.78
N ALA A 91 2.06 16.49 0.27
CA ALA A 91 2.81 15.98 -0.87
C ALA A 91 1.88 15.71 -2.05
N VAL A 92 2.33 16.11 -3.23
CA VAL A 92 1.63 15.84 -4.49
C VAL A 92 2.59 15.22 -5.48
N VAL A 93 2.16 14.09 -6.06
CA VAL A 93 2.83 13.46 -7.20
C VAL A 93 1.98 13.71 -8.44
N ASN A 94 2.55 14.40 -9.42
CA ASN A 94 1.90 14.72 -10.68
C ASN A 94 2.89 14.58 -11.83
N GLY A 95 2.69 13.59 -12.69
CA GLY A 95 3.61 13.29 -13.78
C GLY A 95 5.02 12.96 -13.28
N SER A 96 6.00 13.78 -13.67
CA SER A 96 7.40 13.60 -13.28
C SER A 96 7.83 14.44 -12.09
N LYS A 97 6.89 15.09 -11.39
CA LYS A 97 7.19 15.97 -10.25
C LYS A 97 6.59 15.41 -8.97
N VAL A 98 7.37 15.44 -7.90
CA VAL A 98 6.90 15.36 -6.52
C VAL A 98 7.10 16.73 -5.90
N GLN A 99 6.05 17.28 -5.32
CA GLN A 99 6.07 18.56 -4.61
C GLN A 99 5.71 18.31 -3.16
N VAL A 100 6.49 18.85 -2.24
CA VAL A 100 6.22 18.77 -0.80
C VAL A 100 6.20 20.17 -0.22
N TYR A 101 5.12 20.50 0.46
CA TYR A 101 4.92 21.76 1.16
C TYR A 101 4.80 21.49 2.67
N TYR A 102 5.47 22.31 3.45
CA TYR A 102 5.48 22.27 4.92
C TYR A 102 4.75 23.50 5.45
N PRO A 103 3.48 23.39 5.91
CA PRO A 103 2.71 24.55 6.38
C PRO A 103 3.35 25.32 7.54
N ASN A 104 4.12 24.63 8.41
CA ASN A 104 4.86 25.28 9.50
C ASN A 104 6.11 26.04 9.04
N ASN A 105 6.54 25.81 7.78
CA ASN A 105 7.60 26.55 7.11
C ASN A 105 7.10 27.07 5.75
N PRO A 106 6.18 28.05 5.72
CA PRO A 106 5.40 28.38 4.52
C PRO A 106 6.19 29.10 3.42
N GLY A 107 7.46 29.39 3.64
CA GLY A 107 8.29 30.13 2.67
C GLY A 107 8.74 29.32 1.47
N GLU A 108 8.58 27.98 1.45
CA GLU A 108 9.24 27.11 0.49
C GLU A 108 8.45 25.86 0.11
N ILE A 109 8.52 25.47 -1.15
CA ILE A 109 8.08 24.16 -1.65
C ILE A 109 9.31 23.39 -2.12
N GLN A 110 9.49 22.19 -1.64
CA GLN A 110 10.49 21.27 -2.16
C GLN A 110 9.95 20.59 -3.41
N VAL A 111 10.71 20.67 -4.50
CA VAL A 111 10.35 20.07 -5.80
C VAL A 111 11.39 19.05 -6.18
N LEU A 112 10.94 17.79 -6.30
CA LEU A 112 11.76 16.70 -6.81
C LEU A 112 11.34 16.36 -8.24
N GLU A 113 12.23 16.59 -9.19
CA GLU A 113 12.02 16.19 -10.59
C GLU A 113 12.56 14.77 -10.81
N LEU A 114 11.65 13.82 -11.01
CA LEU A 114 11.94 12.39 -11.03
C LEU A 114 12.82 11.96 -12.22
N GLY A 115 12.68 12.61 -13.36
CA GLY A 115 13.47 12.28 -14.54
C GLY A 115 13.45 10.78 -14.88
N LYS A 116 14.61 10.12 -14.97
CA LYS A 116 14.74 8.67 -15.19
C LYS A 116 14.21 7.83 -14.02
N LYS A 117 14.09 8.38 -12.83
CA LYS A 117 13.56 7.70 -11.64
C LYS A 117 12.03 7.63 -11.63
N LYS A 118 11.35 8.29 -12.59
CA LYS A 118 9.87 8.26 -12.67
C LYS A 118 9.33 6.83 -12.70
N SER A 119 9.93 5.94 -13.48
CA SER A 119 9.46 4.55 -13.56
C SER A 119 9.54 3.79 -12.22
N LEU A 120 10.53 4.08 -11.38
CA LEU A 120 10.67 3.48 -10.05
C LEU A 120 9.58 4.00 -9.10
N VAL A 121 9.31 5.31 -9.16
CA VAL A 121 8.24 5.92 -8.36
C VAL A 121 6.88 5.41 -8.83
N ASP A 122 6.63 5.32 -10.13
CA ASP A 122 5.39 4.76 -10.67
C ASP A 122 5.17 3.31 -10.23
N GLN A 123 6.22 2.48 -10.22
CA GLN A 123 6.17 1.10 -9.72
C GLN A 123 5.83 1.07 -8.22
N TYR A 124 6.48 1.91 -7.43
CA TYR A 124 6.20 2.01 -6.00
C TYR A 124 4.77 2.50 -5.73
N MET A 125 4.34 3.56 -6.42
CA MET A 125 2.99 4.12 -6.25
C MET A 125 1.89 3.17 -6.70
N ALA A 126 2.18 2.27 -7.66
CA ALA A 126 1.24 1.25 -8.11
C ALA A 126 1.11 0.06 -7.14
N LEU A 127 2.00 -0.05 -6.11
CA LEU A 127 1.93 -1.11 -5.11
C LEU A 127 0.63 -1.02 -4.31
N GLY A 128 -0.29 -1.95 -4.59
CA GLY A 128 -1.56 -2.04 -3.89
C GLY A 128 -2.66 -1.07 -4.37
N PHE A 129 -2.36 -0.15 -5.31
CA PHE A 129 -3.35 0.81 -5.82
C PHE A 129 -3.30 0.88 -7.36
N GLY A 130 -4.10 0.05 -8.01
CA GLY A 130 -4.28 0.11 -9.46
C GLY A 130 -3.19 -0.53 -10.31
N GLY A 131 -2.10 -1.04 -9.72
CA GLY A 131 -1.15 -1.92 -10.39
C GLY A 131 -1.73 -3.32 -10.58
N ASN A 132 -1.38 -4.01 -11.66
CA ASN A 132 -1.81 -5.39 -11.92
C ASN A 132 -0.74 -6.42 -11.51
N SER A 133 -1.12 -7.70 -11.46
CA SER A 133 -0.23 -8.78 -11.04
C SER A 133 0.96 -8.98 -11.98
N ASN A 134 0.84 -8.65 -13.28
CA ASN A 134 1.93 -8.75 -14.23
C ASN A 134 3.00 -7.67 -13.95
N ASP A 135 2.59 -6.42 -13.71
CA ASP A 135 3.50 -5.34 -13.35
C ASP A 135 4.21 -5.67 -12.02
N LEU A 136 3.47 -6.23 -11.05
CA LEU A 136 4.02 -6.67 -9.76
C LEU A 136 5.10 -7.74 -9.95
N ARG A 137 4.78 -8.80 -10.71
CA ARG A 137 5.72 -9.91 -11.00
C ARG A 137 6.91 -9.47 -11.86
N ALA A 138 6.73 -8.48 -12.74
CA ALA A 138 7.82 -7.93 -13.52
C ALA A 138 8.85 -7.21 -12.64
N ALA A 139 8.39 -6.43 -11.65
CA ALA A 139 9.24 -5.61 -10.80
C ALA A 139 9.79 -6.31 -9.55
N TYR A 140 9.09 -7.37 -9.07
CA TYR A 140 9.42 -8.04 -7.80
C TYR A 140 9.46 -9.56 -7.92
N VAL A 141 10.26 -10.19 -7.07
CA VAL A 141 10.09 -11.60 -6.70
C VAL A 141 9.01 -11.62 -5.62
N VAL A 142 7.92 -12.37 -5.87
CA VAL A 142 6.75 -12.40 -5.00
C VAL A 142 6.65 -13.74 -4.29
N LYS A 143 6.46 -13.71 -2.97
CA LYS A 143 6.14 -14.87 -2.15
C LYS A 143 4.85 -14.65 -1.39
N SER A 144 4.13 -15.76 -1.08
CA SER A 144 2.98 -15.69 -0.20
C SER A 144 3.43 -15.64 1.25
N GLY A 145 2.94 -14.67 2.01
CA GLY A 145 3.16 -14.53 3.44
C GLY A 145 2.00 -15.08 4.30
N GLY A 146 1.00 -15.71 3.64
CA GLY A 146 -0.19 -16.24 4.32
C GLY A 146 -1.36 -15.26 4.42
N GLU A 147 -2.39 -15.67 5.14
CA GLU A 147 -3.62 -14.91 5.36
C GLU A 147 -3.62 -14.37 6.80
N GLU A 148 -4.03 -13.12 6.97
CA GLU A 148 -4.16 -12.49 8.28
C GLU A 148 -5.21 -11.37 8.26
N THR A 149 -5.68 -10.96 9.45
CA THR A 149 -6.61 -9.84 9.57
C THR A 149 -5.84 -8.58 9.96
N VAL A 150 -5.94 -7.53 9.14
CA VAL A 150 -5.29 -6.24 9.36
C VAL A 150 -6.34 -5.13 9.35
N ALA A 151 -6.34 -4.27 10.36
CA ALA A 151 -7.31 -3.18 10.51
C ALA A 151 -8.78 -3.63 10.39
N GLY A 152 -9.09 -4.87 10.85
CA GLY A 152 -10.43 -5.46 10.79
C GLY A 152 -10.79 -6.09 9.44
N GLU A 153 -9.90 -6.11 8.46
CA GLU A 153 -10.12 -6.65 7.13
C GLU A 153 -9.30 -7.93 6.90
N ARG A 154 -9.90 -8.97 6.31
CA ARG A 154 -9.15 -10.17 5.88
C ARG A 154 -8.26 -9.82 4.72
N THR A 155 -7.01 -10.24 4.81
CA THR A 155 -5.97 -9.93 3.83
C THR A 155 -5.12 -11.16 3.51
N THR A 156 -4.55 -11.14 2.33
CA THR A 156 -3.46 -12.03 1.94
C THR A 156 -2.17 -11.21 1.90
N ARG A 157 -1.16 -11.62 2.69
CA ARG A 157 0.14 -10.97 2.68
C ARG A 157 0.99 -11.47 1.53
N LEU A 158 1.59 -10.51 0.81
CA LEU A 158 2.61 -10.74 -0.21
C LEU A 158 3.94 -10.19 0.28
N GLU A 159 5.00 -11.00 0.17
CA GLU A 159 6.37 -10.57 0.42
C GLU A 159 7.06 -10.31 -0.92
N LEU A 160 7.51 -9.07 -1.11
CA LEU A 160 8.06 -8.57 -2.36
C LEU A 160 9.54 -8.25 -2.19
N THR A 161 10.40 -8.86 -3.01
CA THR A 161 11.82 -8.49 -3.11
C THR A 161 12.02 -7.76 -4.44
N PRO A 162 12.46 -6.48 -4.45
CA PRO A 162 12.72 -5.75 -5.67
C PRO A 162 13.73 -6.46 -6.56
N LYS A 163 13.51 -6.47 -7.88
CA LYS A 163 14.45 -7.01 -8.87
C LYS A 163 15.45 -5.97 -9.36
N SER A 164 15.06 -4.69 -9.34
CA SER A 164 15.94 -3.58 -9.72
C SER A 164 16.95 -3.30 -8.60
N PRO A 165 18.26 -3.17 -8.91
CA PRO A 165 19.27 -2.83 -7.92
C PRO A 165 18.98 -1.50 -7.22
N GLU A 166 18.45 -0.51 -7.93
CA GLU A 166 18.15 0.80 -7.38
C GLU A 166 17.04 0.73 -6.31
N LEU A 167 15.98 -0.05 -6.55
CA LEU A 167 14.93 -0.27 -5.54
C LEU A 167 15.41 -1.14 -4.40
N LEU A 168 16.24 -2.18 -4.68
CA LEU A 168 16.80 -3.06 -3.67
C LEU A 168 17.80 -2.33 -2.76
N ASP A 169 18.48 -1.29 -3.25
CA ASP A 169 19.32 -0.44 -2.41
C ASP A 169 18.51 0.41 -1.42
N GLN A 170 17.30 0.78 -1.80
CA GLN A 170 16.38 1.54 -0.97
C GLN A 170 15.54 0.64 -0.06
N TRP A 171 14.91 -0.41 -0.62
CA TRP A 171 14.02 -1.33 0.08
C TRP A 171 14.51 -2.76 -0.03
N LYS A 172 14.84 -3.39 1.09
CA LYS A 172 15.28 -4.80 1.13
C LYS A 172 14.13 -5.76 0.86
N ARG A 173 12.95 -5.42 1.34
CA ARG A 173 11.71 -6.16 1.18
C ARG A 173 10.54 -5.20 1.35
N ILE A 174 9.43 -5.50 0.71
CA ILE A 174 8.16 -4.83 0.91
C ILE A 174 7.11 -5.91 1.20
N ASP A 175 6.38 -5.78 2.29
CA ASP A 175 5.22 -6.62 2.56
C ASP A 175 3.96 -5.84 2.23
N LEU A 176 3.04 -6.47 1.48
CA LEU A 176 1.73 -5.91 1.15
C LEU A 176 0.65 -6.81 1.71
N TRP A 177 -0.29 -6.24 2.44
CA TRP A 177 -1.51 -6.91 2.88
C TRP A 177 -2.64 -6.52 1.94
N ILE A 178 -3.00 -7.43 1.06
CA ILE A 178 -4.01 -7.22 0.02
C ILE A 178 -5.38 -7.65 0.55
N SER A 179 -6.35 -6.74 0.50
CA SER A 179 -7.75 -7.00 0.86
C SER A 179 -8.30 -8.19 0.08
N ASP A 180 -8.86 -9.18 0.80
CA ASP A 180 -9.52 -10.31 0.18
C ASP A 180 -10.81 -9.90 -0.55
N LYS A 181 -11.44 -8.83 -0.10
CA LYS A 181 -12.67 -8.28 -0.66
C LYS A 181 -12.41 -7.29 -1.82
N GLY A 182 -11.45 -6.38 -1.64
CA GLY A 182 -11.27 -5.23 -2.51
C GLY A 182 -10.09 -5.33 -3.46
N GLY A 183 -9.10 -6.20 -3.20
CA GLY A 183 -7.90 -6.36 -4.02
C GLY A 183 -6.93 -5.17 -3.97
N TYR A 184 -7.11 -4.25 -3.02
CA TYR A 184 -6.21 -3.13 -2.73
C TYR A 184 -5.35 -3.42 -1.50
N ALA A 185 -4.28 -2.64 -1.29
CA ALA A 185 -3.46 -2.75 -0.09
C ALA A 185 -4.17 -2.12 1.12
N VAL A 186 -4.35 -2.92 2.19
CA VAL A 186 -4.79 -2.46 3.52
C VAL A 186 -3.61 -1.96 4.33
N GLN A 187 -2.43 -2.55 4.11
CA GLN A 187 -1.20 -2.18 4.78
C GLN A 187 0.01 -2.44 3.89
N GLN A 188 1.05 -1.64 4.07
CA GLN A 188 2.35 -1.80 3.43
C GLN A 188 3.43 -1.68 4.49
N LYS A 189 4.43 -2.56 4.47
CA LYS A 189 5.64 -2.45 5.29
C LYS A 189 6.87 -2.49 4.41
N LEU A 190 7.64 -1.41 4.46
CA LEU A 190 8.84 -1.21 3.65
C LEU A 190 10.05 -1.37 4.55
N TYR A 191 10.85 -2.40 4.30
CA TYR A 191 12.04 -2.69 5.10
C TYR A 191 13.26 -2.05 4.47
N GLU A 192 13.90 -1.19 5.22
CA GLU A 192 15.15 -0.53 4.86
C GLU A 192 16.39 -1.34 5.29
N LYS A 193 17.54 -0.70 5.21
CA LYS A 193 18.78 -1.20 5.84
C LYS A 193 18.69 -1.07 7.35
N ALA A 194 19.58 -1.76 8.09
CA ALA A 194 19.69 -1.71 9.54
C ALA A 194 18.39 -2.06 10.32
N LYS A 195 17.49 -2.84 9.70
CA LYS A 195 16.19 -3.24 10.25
C LYS A 195 15.15 -2.10 10.44
N ASN A 196 15.44 -0.92 9.96
CA ASN A 196 14.46 0.16 9.93
C ASN A 196 13.30 -0.22 9.00
N TYR A 197 12.12 0.32 9.27
CA TYR A 197 10.97 0.12 8.39
C TYR A 197 9.99 1.28 8.44
N ILE A 198 9.25 1.43 7.35
CA ILE A 198 8.07 2.28 7.28
C ILE A 198 6.85 1.35 7.19
N LEU A 199 5.88 1.52 8.09
CA LEU A 199 4.62 0.79 8.09
C LEU A 199 3.47 1.76 7.83
N ILE A 200 2.74 1.55 6.73
CA ILE A 200 1.60 2.40 6.36
C ILE A 200 0.33 1.55 6.40
N THR A 201 -0.63 1.95 7.21
CA THR A 201 -1.96 1.32 7.30
C THR A 201 -3.02 2.25 6.71
N TYR A 202 -3.88 1.69 5.87
CA TYR A 202 -4.98 2.40 5.20
C TYR A 202 -6.31 2.00 5.82
N THR A 203 -7.10 3.01 6.19
CA THR A 203 -8.44 2.82 6.76
C THR A 203 -9.45 3.70 6.04
N ASN A 204 -10.75 3.41 6.18
CA ASN A 204 -11.82 4.14 5.51
C ASN A 204 -11.59 4.27 3.99
N VAL A 205 -11.15 3.17 3.38
CA VAL A 205 -10.85 3.15 1.94
C VAL A 205 -12.14 3.24 1.13
N GLU A 206 -12.24 4.30 0.33
CA GLU A 206 -13.29 4.48 -0.66
C GLU A 206 -12.71 4.29 -2.07
N LEU A 207 -13.24 3.33 -2.81
CA LEU A 207 -12.79 3.04 -4.16
C LEU A 207 -13.59 3.82 -5.20
N ASN A 208 -12.88 4.38 -6.17
CA ASN A 208 -13.42 5.10 -7.31
C ASN A 208 -14.33 6.30 -6.96
N PRO A 209 -13.98 7.11 -5.92
CA PRO A 209 -14.72 8.34 -5.67
C PRO A 209 -14.51 9.34 -6.81
N THR A 210 -15.39 10.32 -6.92
CA THR A 210 -15.18 11.46 -7.82
C THR A 210 -14.20 12.42 -7.20
N ILE A 211 -12.96 12.51 -7.74
CA ILE A 211 -11.91 13.40 -7.24
C ILE A 211 -11.63 14.46 -8.31
N PRO A 212 -11.87 15.76 -8.05
CA PRO A 212 -11.52 16.85 -8.98
C PRO A 212 -9.99 16.94 -9.17
N ASP A 213 -9.55 17.32 -10.37
CA ASP A 213 -8.11 17.45 -10.66
C ASP A 213 -7.45 18.57 -9.83
N SER A 214 -8.21 19.59 -9.45
CA SER A 214 -7.74 20.67 -8.57
C SER A 214 -7.19 20.17 -7.22
N VAL A 215 -7.66 19.01 -6.74
CA VAL A 215 -7.17 18.40 -5.51
C VAL A 215 -5.67 18.05 -5.60
N PHE A 216 -5.17 17.76 -6.80
CA PHE A 216 -3.77 17.40 -7.02
C PHE A 216 -2.86 18.61 -7.34
N HIS A 217 -3.23 19.77 -6.82
CA HIS A 217 -2.41 20.97 -6.79
C HIS A 217 -2.21 21.39 -5.34
N LEU A 218 -1.01 21.87 -5.03
CA LEU A 218 -0.76 22.47 -3.71
C LEU A 218 -1.29 23.90 -3.70
N ASP A 219 -2.12 24.20 -2.72
CA ASP A 219 -2.54 25.58 -2.44
C ASP A 219 -1.54 26.19 -1.44
N VAL A 220 -0.68 27.07 -1.95
CA VAL A 220 0.41 27.65 -1.18
C VAL A 220 0.35 29.18 -1.20
N PRO A 221 0.86 29.85 -0.16
CA PRO A 221 0.89 31.29 -0.08
C PRO A 221 1.60 31.92 -1.29
N LYS A 222 1.11 33.09 -1.72
CA LYS A 222 1.78 33.87 -2.79
C LYS A 222 3.21 34.20 -2.38
N GLY A 223 4.15 34.02 -3.31
CA GLY A 223 5.57 34.31 -3.08
C GLY A 223 6.36 33.13 -2.48
N THR A 224 5.73 31.97 -2.25
CA THR A 224 6.44 30.76 -1.85
C THR A 224 7.51 30.39 -2.88
N LYS A 225 8.75 30.21 -2.43
CA LYS A 225 9.90 29.83 -3.26
C LYS A 225 9.84 28.33 -3.57
N GLN A 226 10.35 27.96 -4.75
CA GLN A 226 10.53 26.56 -5.12
C GLN A 226 11.99 26.17 -4.99
N GLU A 227 12.29 25.23 -4.09
CA GLU A 227 13.58 24.58 -4.00
C GLU A 227 13.58 23.29 -4.83
N ILE A 228 14.45 23.22 -5.83
CA ILE A 228 14.58 22.02 -6.68
C ILE A 228 15.64 21.11 -6.09
N LEU A 229 15.22 20.02 -5.42
CA LEU A 229 16.10 19.09 -4.71
C LEU A 229 16.92 18.17 -5.61
N LEU A 230 16.43 17.83 -6.80
CA LEU A 230 17.16 17.06 -7.81
C LEU A 230 17.01 17.71 -9.17
N ARG A 231 18.02 18.48 -9.58
CA ARG A 231 18.22 18.85 -10.98
C ARG A 231 19.00 17.76 -11.68
N LYS A 232 18.45 17.26 -12.76
CA LYS A 232 19.18 16.37 -13.65
C LYS A 232 20.26 17.14 -14.40
N LYS A 233 21.49 16.63 -14.36
CA LYS A 233 22.46 16.84 -15.42
C LYS A 233 22.22 15.86 -16.57
#